data_d4fa94e53f312e88c67db2f6e0a621a7
#
_entry.id   d4fa94e53f312e88c67db2f6e0a621a7
#
_cell.length_a   1.000
_cell.length_b   1.000
_cell.length_c   1.000
_cell.angle_alpha   90.00
_cell.angle_beta   90.00
_cell.angle_gamma   90.00
#
_symmetry.space_group_name_H-M   'P 1'
#
loop_
_entity.id
_entity.type
_entity.pdbx_description
1 polymer ?
#
loop_
_entity_poly.entity_id
_entity_poly.type
_entity_poly.pdbx_seq_one_letter_code
_entity_poly.pdbx_strand_id
1 'polypeptide(L)'
;MSFSQRAPVPIRLNRSQLSVPGIRPELFEKAAKSAADIIFLDLEDSVSAGDKEKARRNVIEGLNSVDWRGKTVSVRVNGLDTPYMYRDLIDVTEAAGDKFEMMLVPKIGCAADVHAVDLLLTQIETAKGYRRRIGLELMIETAQGLMNVEAIAAASPRAESLHFGPGDFAASTGARNPVIGGNNPDYAVLVGDKGAAERVRHVGDMSHYSLARIVVAARAHCLRPVDGPYADYADAEGFAVAAGRAAALGFEGKWVIHPSQIAAANAAFSPPADDVDNARRVIAAMDEASRGGKGAVTLDERMIDVASIRQAETVVRKAELISQRVKA
;
A
#
# COMPACT_ATOMS: atom_id res chain seq x y z
N MET A 1 12.34 -11.99 -18.44
CA MET A 1 11.37 -12.36 -17.38
C MET A 1 11.26 -13.87 -17.36
N SER A 2 11.09 -14.47 -16.18
CA SER A 2 10.80 -15.90 -16.09
C SER A 2 9.42 -16.19 -16.70
N PHE A 3 9.25 -17.31 -17.39
CA PHE A 3 7.95 -17.75 -17.91
C PHE A 3 6.92 -18.04 -16.78
N SER A 4 7.39 -18.21 -15.55
CA SER A 4 6.54 -18.38 -14.36
C SER A 4 6.15 -17.04 -13.68
N GLN A 5 6.60 -15.91 -14.22
CA GLN A 5 6.29 -14.60 -13.64
C GLN A 5 4.83 -14.22 -13.92
N ARG A 6 4.12 -13.81 -12.88
CA ARG A 6 2.75 -13.33 -12.96
C ARG A 6 2.67 -12.05 -13.81
N ALA A 7 1.55 -11.85 -14.50
CA ALA A 7 1.27 -10.58 -15.16
C ALA A 7 1.21 -9.42 -14.15
N PRO A 8 1.73 -8.25 -14.51
CA PRO A 8 1.63 -7.07 -13.65
C PRO A 8 0.17 -6.73 -13.32
N VAL A 9 -0.08 -6.33 -12.09
CA VAL A 9 -1.39 -5.83 -11.66
C VAL A 9 -1.75 -4.50 -12.36
N PRO A 10 -3.04 -4.10 -12.37
CA PRO A 10 -3.45 -2.81 -12.92
C PRO A 10 -2.63 -1.66 -12.32
N ILE A 11 -2.20 -0.73 -13.17
CA ILE A 11 -1.39 0.40 -12.74
C ILE A 11 -2.32 1.41 -12.06
N ARG A 12 -1.99 1.77 -10.83
CA ARG A 12 -2.70 2.76 -10.02
C ARG A 12 -1.70 3.68 -9.33
N LEU A 13 -2.02 4.96 -9.20
CA LEU A 13 -1.33 5.82 -8.26
C LEU A 13 -1.72 5.42 -6.83
N ASN A 14 -0.73 5.32 -5.96
CA ASN A 14 -0.88 4.72 -4.65
C ASN A 14 -0.07 5.43 -3.56
N ARG A 15 0.35 6.68 -3.80
CA ARG A 15 1.23 7.43 -2.89
C ARG A 15 0.62 7.66 -1.52
N SER A 16 -0.67 7.98 -1.50
CA SER A 16 -1.45 8.16 -0.27
C SER A 16 -2.77 7.40 -0.35
N GLN A 17 -3.06 6.59 0.67
CA GLN A 17 -4.32 5.90 0.86
C GLN A 17 -5.03 6.48 2.09
N LEU A 18 -6.06 7.29 1.87
CA LEU A 18 -6.80 7.95 2.94
C LEU A 18 -7.86 7.03 3.53
N SER A 19 -7.71 6.76 4.82
CA SER A 19 -8.72 6.07 5.63
C SER A 19 -9.88 6.99 5.94
N VAL A 20 -11.09 6.52 5.65
CA VAL A 20 -12.33 7.25 5.96
C VAL A 20 -13.30 6.34 6.69
N PRO A 21 -13.62 6.61 7.98
CA PRO A 21 -14.53 5.77 8.74
C PRO A 21 -15.92 5.67 8.09
N GLY A 22 -16.41 4.45 7.84
CA GLY A 22 -17.73 4.21 7.24
C GLY A 22 -18.90 4.71 8.08
N ILE A 23 -18.65 4.92 9.37
CA ILE A 23 -19.65 5.52 10.27
C ILE A 23 -19.78 7.04 10.11
N ARG A 24 -18.90 7.69 9.35
CA ARG A 24 -18.81 9.14 9.17
C ARG A 24 -19.10 9.56 7.70
N PRO A 25 -20.32 9.35 7.18
CA PRO A 25 -20.65 9.63 5.79
C PRO A 25 -20.44 11.09 5.39
N GLU A 26 -20.50 12.03 6.32
CA GLU A 26 -20.22 13.45 6.09
C GLU A 26 -18.77 13.75 5.68
N LEU A 27 -17.87 12.77 5.81
CA LEU A 27 -16.49 12.88 5.35
C LEU A 27 -16.29 12.41 3.91
N PHE A 28 -17.21 11.67 3.32
CA PHE A 28 -17.01 11.00 2.02
C PHE A 28 -16.78 12.00 0.89
N GLU A 29 -17.61 13.03 0.77
CA GLU A 29 -17.40 14.07 -0.25
C GLU A 29 -16.09 14.86 -0.04
N LYS A 30 -15.70 15.10 1.22
CA LYS A 30 -14.43 15.77 1.53
C LYS A 30 -13.25 14.90 1.10
N ALA A 31 -13.33 13.60 1.33
CA ALA A 31 -12.33 12.64 0.91
C ALA A 31 -12.23 12.57 -0.62
N ALA A 32 -13.36 12.52 -1.33
CA ALA A 32 -13.39 12.54 -2.79
C ALA A 32 -12.72 13.79 -3.39
N LYS A 33 -12.82 14.94 -2.73
CA LYS A 33 -12.19 16.22 -3.12
C LYS A 33 -10.73 16.34 -2.68
N SER A 34 -10.21 15.43 -1.86
CA SER A 34 -8.85 15.50 -1.32
C SER A 34 -7.78 15.21 -2.39
N ALA A 35 -6.53 15.48 -2.09
CA ALA A 35 -5.39 15.16 -2.96
C ALA A 35 -4.88 13.71 -2.79
N ALA A 36 -5.58 12.86 -2.01
CA ALA A 36 -5.22 11.46 -1.85
C ALA A 36 -5.38 10.69 -3.17
N ASP A 37 -4.51 9.72 -3.41
CA ASP A 37 -4.59 8.88 -4.60
C ASP A 37 -5.69 7.83 -4.48
N ILE A 38 -5.80 7.20 -3.32
CA ILE A 38 -6.78 6.18 -2.99
C ILE A 38 -7.59 6.62 -1.77
N ILE A 39 -8.87 6.34 -1.80
CA ILE A 39 -9.75 6.47 -0.64
C ILE A 39 -10.19 5.07 -0.24
N PHE A 40 -9.97 4.67 1.00
CA PHE A 40 -10.62 3.47 1.48
C PHE A 40 -11.67 3.79 2.56
N LEU A 41 -12.87 3.26 2.35
CA LEU A 41 -14.00 3.35 3.27
C LEU A 41 -13.87 2.22 4.29
N ASP A 42 -13.76 2.57 5.56
CA ASP A 42 -13.39 1.63 6.61
C ASP A 42 -14.60 1.10 7.37
N LEU A 43 -14.76 -0.22 7.40
CA LEU A 43 -15.77 -0.93 8.20
C LEU A 43 -15.17 -1.63 9.43
N GLU A 44 -13.84 -1.58 9.60
CA GLU A 44 -13.14 -2.33 10.63
C GLU A 44 -12.84 -1.47 11.87
N ASP A 45 -11.60 -1.18 12.19
CA ASP A 45 -11.14 -0.63 13.47
C ASP A 45 -11.73 0.74 13.81
N SER A 46 -12.03 1.55 12.81
CA SER A 46 -12.64 2.88 13.02
C SER A 46 -14.15 2.83 13.35
N VAL A 47 -14.72 1.63 13.41
CA VAL A 47 -16.17 1.42 13.62
C VAL A 47 -16.40 0.51 14.83
N SER A 48 -17.20 0.98 15.80
CA SER A 48 -17.55 0.17 16.98
C SER A 48 -18.39 -1.04 16.60
N ALA A 49 -18.37 -2.09 17.43
CA ALA A 49 -19.14 -3.32 17.19
C ALA A 49 -20.64 -3.05 16.98
N GLY A 50 -21.21 -2.11 17.75
CA GLY A 50 -22.63 -1.75 17.64
C GLY A 50 -23.01 -0.96 16.38
N ASP A 51 -22.02 -0.35 15.71
CA ASP A 51 -22.22 0.49 14.54
C ASP A 51 -21.88 -0.19 13.20
N LYS A 52 -21.38 -1.43 13.22
CA LYS A 52 -20.94 -2.15 12.02
C LYS A 52 -21.99 -2.17 10.90
N GLU A 53 -23.22 -2.49 11.24
CA GLU A 53 -24.33 -2.52 10.26
C GLU A 53 -24.66 -1.12 9.70
N LYS A 54 -24.66 -0.10 10.56
CA LYS A 54 -24.88 1.28 10.14
C LYS A 54 -23.75 1.77 9.22
N ALA A 55 -22.51 1.50 9.56
CA ALA A 55 -21.35 1.85 8.74
C ALA A 55 -21.42 1.18 7.37
N ARG A 56 -21.81 -0.11 7.28
CA ARG A 56 -21.99 -0.82 6.03
C ARG A 56 -23.05 -0.16 5.14
N ARG A 57 -24.20 0.22 5.70
CA ARG A 57 -25.25 0.95 4.95
C ARG A 57 -24.74 2.29 4.44
N ASN A 58 -24.03 3.06 5.28
CA ASN A 58 -23.44 4.34 4.88
C ASN A 58 -22.43 4.17 3.74
N VAL A 59 -21.57 3.13 3.81
CA VAL A 59 -20.58 2.84 2.76
C VAL A 59 -21.27 2.49 1.45
N ILE A 60 -22.29 1.63 1.47
CA ILE A 60 -23.10 1.29 0.28
C ILE A 60 -23.75 2.54 -0.33
N GLU A 61 -24.37 3.39 0.50
CA GLU A 61 -24.97 4.64 0.05
C GLU A 61 -23.92 5.59 -0.53
N GLY A 62 -22.79 5.75 0.16
CA GLY A 62 -21.70 6.61 -0.29
C GLY A 62 -21.05 6.16 -1.60
N LEU A 63 -20.91 4.85 -1.81
CA LEU A 63 -20.41 4.31 -3.08
C LEU A 63 -21.36 4.61 -4.25
N ASN A 64 -22.66 4.60 -4.02
CA ASN A 64 -23.67 4.83 -5.04
C ASN A 64 -24.00 6.32 -5.28
N SER A 65 -23.77 7.22 -4.31
CA SER A 65 -24.25 8.61 -4.37
C SER A 65 -23.14 9.65 -4.52
N VAL A 66 -21.92 9.37 -4.00
CA VAL A 66 -20.81 10.33 -4.04
C VAL A 66 -20.08 10.27 -5.38
N ASP A 67 -19.79 11.44 -5.96
CA ASP A 67 -18.88 11.56 -7.10
C ASP A 67 -17.42 11.43 -6.62
N TRP A 68 -16.85 10.25 -6.78
CA TRP A 68 -15.47 9.96 -6.38
C TRP A 68 -14.40 10.56 -7.31
N ARG A 69 -14.78 11.30 -8.38
CA ARG A 69 -13.89 12.12 -9.21
C ARG A 69 -12.70 11.37 -9.79
N GLY A 70 -12.91 10.16 -10.26
CA GLY A 70 -11.84 9.32 -10.82
C GLY A 70 -10.81 8.84 -9.78
N LYS A 71 -11.14 8.91 -8.48
CA LYS A 71 -10.34 8.27 -7.41
C LYS A 71 -10.41 6.76 -7.56
N THR A 72 -9.34 6.09 -7.16
CA THR A 72 -9.45 4.68 -6.81
C THR A 72 -10.11 4.57 -5.45
N VAL A 73 -11.21 3.83 -5.39
CA VAL A 73 -11.95 3.60 -4.14
C VAL A 73 -11.77 2.15 -3.71
N SER A 74 -11.45 1.96 -2.45
CA SER A 74 -11.35 0.66 -1.77
C SER A 74 -12.32 0.60 -0.60
N VAL A 75 -12.70 -0.61 -0.17
CA VAL A 75 -13.49 -0.82 1.05
C VAL A 75 -12.71 -1.76 1.96
N ARG A 76 -12.37 -1.32 3.18
CA ARG A 76 -11.82 -2.21 4.20
C ARG A 76 -12.96 -2.92 4.93
N VAL A 77 -13.06 -4.21 4.71
CA VAL A 77 -14.01 -5.09 5.41
C VAL A 77 -13.49 -5.48 6.79
N ASN A 78 -14.32 -6.06 7.63
CA ASN A 78 -13.86 -6.66 8.89
C ASN A 78 -13.03 -7.92 8.64
N GLY A 79 -12.22 -8.32 9.63
CA GLY A 79 -11.38 -9.51 9.54
C GLY A 79 -12.20 -10.82 9.49
N LEU A 80 -11.59 -11.87 8.89
CA LEU A 80 -12.19 -13.19 8.79
C LEU A 80 -12.40 -13.85 10.17
N ASP A 81 -11.71 -13.37 11.19
CA ASP A 81 -11.83 -13.77 12.59
C ASP A 81 -13.06 -13.18 13.31
N THR A 82 -13.86 -12.36 12.59
CA THR A 82 -15.04 -11.69 13.14
C THR A 82 -16.35 -12.22 12.54
N PRO A 83 -17.49 -12.04 13.21
CA PRO A 83 -18.80 -12.39 12.65
C PRO A 83 -19.33 -11.37 11.63
N TYR A 84 -18.56 -10.34 11.26
CA TYR A 84 -19.04 -9.24 10.42
C TYR A 84 -18.59 -9.36 8.96
N MET A 85 -17.42 -9.95 8.70
CA MET A 85 -16.74 -9.97 7.41
C MET A 85 -17.65 -10.46 6.27
N TYR A 86 -18.35 -11.57 6.45
CA TYR A 86 -19.19 -12.16 5.40
C TYR A 86 -20.30 -11.21 4.95
N ARG A 87 -20.89 -10.46 5.88
CA ARG A 87 -21.90 -9.46 5.54
C ARG A 87 -21.31 -8.26 4.84
N ASP A 88 -20.14 -7.78 5.29
CA ASP A 88 -19.44 -6.69 4.62
C ASP A 88 -19.14 -7.05 3.16
N LEU A 89 -18.59 -8.25 2.94
CA LEU A 89 -18.24 -8.71 1.61
C LEU A 89 -19.47 -8.87 0.71
N ILE A 90 -20.49 -9.58 1.20
CA ILE A 90 -21.70 -9.88 0.40
C ILE A 90 -22.49 -8.59 0.15
N ASP A 91 -22.90 -7.89 1.21
CA ASP A 91 -23.83 -6.78 1.10
C ASP A 91 -23.23 -5.62 0.28
N VAL A 92 -21.95 -5.27 0.52
CA VAL A 92 -21.27 -4.19 -0.22
C VAL A 92 -21.05 -4.58 -1.68
N THR A 93 -20.59 -5.82 -1.94
CA THR A 93 -20.34 -6.26 -3.31
C THR A 93 -21.63 -6.37 -4.11
N GLU A 94 -22.71 -6.92 -3.54
CA GLU A 94 -23.99 -7.04 -4.22
C GLU A 94 -24.63 -5.69 -4.54
N ALA A 95 -24.50 -4.71 -3.64
CA ALA A 95 -25.18 -3.43 -3.76
C ALA A 95 -24.37 -2.36 -4.53
N ALA A 96 -23.03 -2.47 -4.57
CA ALA A 96 -22.15 -1.43 -5.11
C ALA A 96 -20.85 -1.97 -5.73
N GLY A 97 -20.74 -3.23 -6.11
CA GLY A 97 -19.48 -3.84 -6.58
C GLY A 97 -18.92 -3.25 -7.88
N ASP A 98 -19.76 -2.57 -8.68
CA ASP A 98 -19.31 -1.84 -9.87
C ASP A 98 -18.84 -0.41 -9.58
N LYS A 99 -18.94 0.07 -8.33
CA LYS A 99 -18.65 1.44 -7.88
C LYS A 99 -17.29 1.59 -7.19
N PHE A 100 -16.64 0.52 -6.79
CA PHE A 100 -15.34 0.56 -6.17
C PHE A 100 -14.35 -0.43 -6.81
N GLU A 101 -13.07 -0.15 -6.70
CA GLU A 101 -12.03 -0.90 -7.42
C GLU A 101 -11.45 -2.05 -6.63
N MET A 102 -11.32 -1.91 -5.32
CA MET A 102 -10.55 -2.83 -4.49
C MET A 102 -11.23 -3.09 -3.15
N MET A 103 -11.03 -4.28 -2.64
CA MET A 103 -11.41 -4.67 -1.27
C MET A 103 -10.16 -4.90 -0.45
N LEU A 104 -10.03 -4.17 0.65
CA LEU A 104 -8.95 -4.31 1.61
C LEU A 104 -9.36 -5.31 2.68
N VAL A 105 -8.63 -6.41 2.75
CA VAL A 105 -8.91 -7.52 3.67
C VAL A 105 -7.86 -7.53 4.79
N PRO A 106 -8.26 -7.23 6.03
CA PRO A 106 -7.36 -7.18 7.17
C PRO A 106 -7.05 -8.58 7.70
N LYS A 107 -6.01 -8.69 8.51
CA LYS A 107 -5.66 -9.86 9.34
C LYS A 107 -5.52 -11.18 8.55
N ILE A 108 -5.10 -11.09 7.27
CA ILE A 108 -4.83 -12.28 6.45
C ILE A 108 -3.71 -13.09 7.11
N GLY A 109 -4.00 -14.35 7.45
CA GLY A 109 -3.08 -15.26 8.08
C GLY A 109 -2.46 -16.30 7.15
N CYS A 110 -3.16 -16.69 6.08
CA CYS A 110 -2.70 -17.71 5.14
C CYS A 110 -3.36 -17.58 3.75
N ALA A 111 -2.89 -18.38 2.78
CA ALA A 111 -3.43 -18.42 1.42
C ALA A 111 -4.91 -18.84 1.38
N ALA A 112 -5.37 -19.68 2.30
CA ALA A 112 -6.77 -20.11 2.34
C ALA A 112 -7.74 -18.96 2.61
N ASP A 113 -7.34 -17.97 3.42
CA ASP A 113 -8.13 -16.78 3.69
C ASP A 113 -8.38 -15.99 2.40
N VAL A 114 -7.33 -15.83 1.59
CA VAL A 114 -7.41 -15.14 0.29
C VAL A 114 -8.29 -15.90 -0.68
N HIS A 115 -8.17 -17.23 -0.75
CA HIS A 115 -9.01 -18.08 -1.62
C HIS A 115 -10.49 -18.00 -1.24
N ALA A 116 -10.82 -17.96 0.06
CA ALA A 116 -12.20 -17.85 0.52
C ALA A 116 -12.84 -16.52 0.06
N VAL A 117 -12.10 -15.41 0.16
CA VAL A 117 -12.55 -14.10 -0.30
C VAL A 117 -12.70 -14.07 -1.83
N ASP A 118 -11.70 -14.55 -2.57
CA ASP A 118 -11.73 -14.60 -4.04
C ASP A 118 -12.90 -15.42 -4.57
N LEU A 119 -13.17 -16.59 -3.96
CA LEU A 119 -14.28 -17.45 -4.33
C LEU A 119 -15.62 -16.73 -4.20
N LEU A 120 -15.88 -16.10 -3.05
CA LEU A 120 -17.13 -15.38 -2.79
C LEU A 120 -17.30 -14.18 -3.74
N LEU A 121 -16.26 -13.38 -3.92
CA LEU A 121 -16.30 -12.26 -4.88
C LEU A 121 -16.59 -12.74 -6.30
N THR A 122 -15.95 -13.84 -6.73
CA THR A 122 -16.14 -14.40 -8.06
C THR A 122 -17.58 -14.86 -8.28
N GLN A 123 -18.20 -15.49 -7.28
CA GLN A 123 -19.60 -15.93 -7.35
C GLN A 123 -20.55 -14.73 -7.44
N ILE A 124 -20.35 -13.72 -6.60
CA ILE A 124 -21.22 -12.51 -6.58
C ILE A 124 -21.07 -11.73 -7.90
N GLU A 125 -19.83 -11.46 -8.35
CA GLU A 125 -19.58 -10.75 -9.60
C GLU A 125 -20.22 -11.46 -10.80
N THR A 126 -20.12 -12.80 -10.82
CA THR A 126 -20.75 -13.61 -11.87
C THR A 126 -22.28 -13.51 -11.83
N ALA A 127 -22.87 -13.63 -10.65
CA ALA A 127 -24.31 -13.53 -10.44
C ALA A 127 -24.87 -12.14 -10.80
N LYS A 128 -24.09 -11.07 -10.49
CA LYS A 128 -24.46 -9.68 -10.81
C LYS A 128 -24.10 -9.26 -12.24
N GLY A 129 -23.32 -10.04 -12.97
CA GLY A 129 -22.85 -9.72 -14.31
C GLY A 129 -21.87 -8.55 -14.37
N TYR A 130 -21.06 -8.36 -13.32
CA TYR A 130 -20.07 -7.29 -13.29
C TYR A 130 -18.98 -7.54 -14.32
N ARG A 131 -18.65 -6.50 -15.11
CA ARG A 131 -17.61 -6.59 -16.17
C ARG A 131 -16.20 -6.50 -15.62
N ARG A 132 -16.02 -5.88 -14.46
CA ARG A 132 -14.74 -5.66 -13.80
C ARG A 132 -14.66 -6.52 -12.55
N ARG A 133 -13.50 -7.12 -12.34
CA ARG A 133 -13.19 -7.80 -11.09
C ARG A 133 -12.75 -6.79 -10.03
N ILE A 134 -13.23 -6.95 -8.82
CA ILE A 134 -12.74 -6.22 -7.65
C ILE A 134 -11.35 -6.78 -7.30
N GLY A 135 -10.34 -5.91 -7.24
CA GLY A 135 -9.00 -6.25 -6.79
C GLY A 135 -8.92 -6.49 -5.28
N LEU A 136 -7.93 -7.23 -4.81
CA LEU A 136 -7.70 -7.45 -3.39
C LEU A 136 -6.45 -6.71 -2.92
N GLU A 137 -6.60 -5.99 -1.83
CA GLU A 137 -5.53 -5.45 -1.01
C GLU A 137 -5.43 -6.32 0.25
N LEU A 138 -4.28 -6.95 0.47
CA LEU A 138 -4.10 -7.96 1.51
C LEU A 138 -3.26 -7.39 2.65
N MET A 139 -3.81 -7.34 3.86
CA MET A 139 -3.14 -6.73 5.00
C MET A 139 -2.36 -7.75 5.80
N ILE A 140 -1.07 -7.54 5.90
CA ILE A 140 -0.11 -8.35 6.66
C ILE A 140 0.14 -7.65 7.99
N GLU A 141 -0.56 -8.10 9.01
CA GLU A 141 -0.57 -7.45 10.33
C GLU A 141 -0.63 -8.43 11.49
N THR A 142 -0.31 -9.69 11.22
CA THR A 142 -0.14 -10.73 12.24
C THR A 142 1.18 -11.45 12.03
N ALA A 143 1.72 -12.04 13.09
CA ALA A 143 2.90 -12.90 12.99
C ALA A 143 2.67 -14.06 12.02
N GLN A 144 1.48 -14.66 12.03
CA GLN A 144 1.10 -15.73 11.10
C GLN A 144 1.07 -15.23 9.65
N GLY A 145 0.46 -14.06 9.39
CA GLY A 145 0.42 -13.47 8.07
C GLY A 145 1.81 -13.18 7.51
N LEU A 146 2.71 -12.64 8.34
CA LEU A 146 4.10 -12.40 7.91
C LEU A 146 4.86 -13.70 7.62
N MET A 147 4.65 -14.74 8.41
CA MET A 147 5.26 -16.05 8.16
C MET A 147 4.80 -16.69 6.86
N ASN A 148 3.59 -16.39 6.39
CA ASN A 148 2.98 -16.94 5.19
C ASN A 148 2.92 -15.93 4.02
N VAL A 149 3.60 -14.79 4.10
CA VAL A 149 3.41 -13.66 3.17
C VAL A 149 3.64 -14.03 1.71
N GLU A 150 4.59 -14.91 1.39
CA GLU A 150 4.86 -15.36 0.03
C GLU A 150 3.69 -16.19 -0.53
N ALA A 151 3.15 -17.10 0.28
CA ALA A 151 1.99 -17.92 -0.10
C ALA A 151 0.72 -17.05 -0.24
N ILE A 152 0.54 -16.06 0.64
CA ILE A 152 -0.53 -15.08 0.56
C ILE A 152 -0.43 -14.26 -0.73
N ALA A 153 0.76 -13.75 -1.06
CA ALA A 153 1.00 -12.98 -2.27
C ALA A 153 0.69 -13.75 -3.56
N ALA A 154 0.90 -15.07 -3.55
CA ALA A 154 0.66 -15.96 -4.69
C ALA A 154 -0.80 -16.43 -4.80
N ALA A 155 -1.62 -16.29 -3.75
CA ALA A 155 -2.86 -17.05 -3.57
C ALA A 155 -3.97 -16.71 -4.57
N SER A 156 -4.05 -15.47 -5.08
CA SER A 156 -5.13 -15.07 -5.98
C SER A 156 -4.65 -14.15 -7.10
N PRO A 157 -5.14 -14.35 -8.34
CA PRO A 157 -4.88 -13.40 -9.44
C PRO A 157 -5.54 -12.03 -9.21
N ARG A 158 -6.43 -11.90 -8.24
CA ARG A 158 -7.07 -10.66 -7.81
C ARG A 158 -6.19 -9.80 -6.92
N ALA A 159 -5.20 -10.38 -6.24
CA ALA A 159 -4.33 -9.63 -5.34
C ALA A 159 -3.59 -8.54 -6.12
N GLU A 160 -3.71 -7.29 -5.66
CA GLU A 160 -3.08 -6.12 -6.27
C GLU A 160 -2.00 -5.52 -5.36
N SER A 161 -2.14 -5.65 -4.05
CA SER A 161 -1.18 -5.08 -3.10
C SER A 161 -1.07 -5.88 -1.80
N LEU A 162 0.08 -5.72 -1.14
CA LEU A 162 0.32 -6.13 0.24
C LEU A 162 0.48 -4.88 1.11
N HIS A 163 -0.24 -4.82 2.21
CA HIS A 163 -0.20 -3.72 3.16
C HIS A 163 0.43 -4.17 4.47
N PHE A 164 1.14 -3.28 5.16
CA PHE A 164 1.62 -3.52 6.51
C PHE A 164 0.72 -2.86 7.54
N GLY A 165 0.26 -3.61 8.54
CA GLY A 165 -0.52 -3.10 9.66
C GLY A 165 0.30 -3.05 10.96
N PRO A 166 1.02 -1.93 11.27
CA PRO A 166 1.97 -1.88 12.37
C PRO A 166 1.35 -2.02 13.76
N GLY A 167 0.09 -1.63 13.93
CA GLY A 167 -0.60 -1.72 15.23
C GLY A 167 -0.91 -3.14 15.63
N ASP A 168 -1.69 -3.84 14.81
CA ASP A 168 -2.05 -5.23 15.02
C ASP A 168 -0.83 -6.15 14.96
N PHE A 169 0.16 -5.83 14.12
CA PHE A 169 1.41 -6.58 14.07
C PHE A 169 2.15 -6.52 15.41
N ALA A 170 2.26 -5.34 16.02
CA ALA A 170 2.87 -5.19 17.33
C ALA A 170 2.10 -5.98 18.41
N ALA A 171 0.77 -5.92 18.38
CA ALA A 171 -0.08 -6.69 19.28
C ALA A 171 0.11 -8.20 19.08
N SER A 172 0.13 -8.67 17.83
CA SER A 172 0.30 -10.09 17.47
C SER A 172 1.67 -10.65 17.87
N THR A 173 2.72 -9.82 17.85
CA THR A 173 4.08 -10.21 18.21
C THR A 173 4.44 -9.94 19.68
N GLY A 174 3.56 -9.27 20.42
CA GLY A 174 3.85 -8.81 21.79
C GLY A 174 4.90 -7.69 21.86
N ALA A 175 5.17 -7.00 20.76
CA ALA A 175 6.13 -5.92 20.71
C ALA A 175 5.57 -4.65 21.37
N ARG A 176 6.43 -3.95 22.12
CA ARG A 176 6.07 -2.64 22.68
C ARG A 176 6.21 -1.58 21.61
N ASN A 177 5.10 -1.01 21.17
CA ASN A 177 5.06 0.03 20.15
C ASN A 177 4.41 1.31 20.75
N PRO A 178 5.20 2.31 21.14
CA PRO A 178 4.66 3.52 21.78
C PRO A 178 3.88 4.40 20.80
N VAL A 179 4.21 4.35 19.50
CA VAL A 179 3.53 5.08 18.43
C VAL A 179 3.33 4.14 17.25
N ILE A 180 2.08 3.86 16.89
CA ILE A 180 1.77 3.02 15.72
C ILE A 180 2.42 3.61 14.47
N GLY A 181 3.25 2.82 13.79
CA GLY A 181 4.01 3.24 12.60
C GLY A 181 5.27 4.04 12.91
N GLY A 182 5.48 4.43 14.17
CA GLY A 182 6.72 5.03 14.65
C GLY A 182 7.76 3.99 15.07
N ASN A 183 8.86 4.49 15.62
CA ASN A 183 9.93 3.65 16.13
C ASN A 183 9.91 3.60 17.67
N ASN A 184 10.46 2.53 18.25
CA ASN A 184 10.63 2.42 19.70
C ASN A 184 12.07 2.79 20.08
N PRO A 185 12.29 3.86 20.86
CA PRO A 185 13.64 4.25 21.30
C PRO A 185 14.33 3.19 22.16
N ASP A 186 13.58 2.25 22.77
CA ASP A 186 14.16 1.17 23.55
C ASP A 186 14.74 0.04 22.66
N TYR A 187 14.35 -0.03 21.38
CA TYR A 187 14.97 -0.92 20.41
C TYR A 187 16.29 -0.35 19.92
N ALA A 188 17.30 -0.40 20.79
CA ALA A 188 18.60 0.23 20.56
C ALA A 188 19.76 -0.65 20.99
N VAL A 189 20.91 -0.45 20.35
CA VAL A 189 22.19 -1.03 20.74
C VAL A 189 23.13 0.08 21.21
N LEU A 190 23.99 -0.28 22.18
CA LEU A 190 25.00 0.64 22.71
C LEU A 190 26.35 0.32 22.08
N VAL A 191 26.92 1.25 21.33
CA VAL A 191 28.17 1.10 20.60
C VAL A 191 29.27 1.93 21.30
N GLY A 192 30.48 1.37 21.38
CA GLY A 192 31.65 1.94 22.03
C GLY A 192 32.21 1.05 23.14
N ASP A 193 33.49 1.19 23.45
CA ASP A 193 34.16 0.38 24.46
C ASP A 193 33.66 0.66 25.89
N LYS A 194 33.64 -0.37 26.72
CA LYS A 194 33.32 -0.22 28.14
C LYS A 194 34.44 0.61 28.82
N GLY A 195 34.09 1.85 29.18
CA GLY A 195 35.06 2.80 29.74
C GLY A 195 35.36 3.97 28.80
N ALA A 196 34.88 3.97 27.57
CA ALA A 196 34.95 5.16 26.72
C ALA A 196 34.21 6.34 27.40
N ALA A 197 34.72 7.57 27.16
CA ALA A 197 34.09 8.78 27.71
C ALA A 197 32.63 8.97 27.24
N GLU A 198 32.30 8.43 26.07
CA GLU A 198 30.97 8.46 25.51
C GLU A 198 30.68 7.16 24.76
N ARG A 199 29.51 6.58 25.03
CA ARG A 199 28.98 5.43 24.28
C ARG A 199 27.72 5.88 23.56
N VAL A 200 27.64 5.60 22.27
CA VAL A 200 26.54 6.05 21.43
C VAL A 200 25.42 5.00 21.41
N ARG A 201 24.21 5.43 21.68
CA ARG A 201 23.00 4.62 21.56
C ARG A 201 22.43 4.73 20.15
N HIS A 202 22.50 3.65 19.38
CA HIS A 202 21.91 3.55 18.06
C HIS A 202 20.55 2.90 18.17
N VAL A 203 19.49 3.65 17.87
CA VAL A 203 18.12 3.15 17.78
C VAL A 203 17.95 2.42 16.46
N GLY A 204 17.56 1.15 16.52
CA GLY A 204 17.29 0.32 15.35
C GLY A 204 15.87 0.54 14.81
N ASP A 205 15.60 0.04 13.62
CA ASP A 205 14.26 -0.01 13.05
C ASP A 205 13.63 -1.38 13.35
N MET A 206 12.76 -1.44 14.35
CA MET A 206 12.12 -2.69 14.79
C MET A 206 11.20 -3.31 13.72
N SER A 207 10.71 -2.53 12.77
CA SER A 207 9.82 -2.99 11.70
C SER A 207 10.58 -3.40 10.43
N HIS A 208 11.89 -3.14 10.34
CA HIS A 208 12.67 -3.32 9.11
C HIS A 208 12.52 -4.72 8.49
N TYR A 209 12.63 -5.77 9.31
CA TYR A 209 12.49 -7.15 8.82
C TYR A 209 11.12 -7.39 8.18
N SER A 210 10.05 -6.97 8.85
CA SER A 210 8.67 -7.15 8.37
C SER A 210 8.43 -6.36 7.08
N LEU A 211 8.85 -5.11 7.05
CA LEU A 211 8.72 -4.23 5.89
C LEU A 211 9.50 -4.78 4.69
N ALA A 212 10.76 -5.16 4.88
CA ALA A 212 11.61 -5.70 3.82
C ALA A 212 11.01 -7.00 3.25
N ARG A 213 10.52 -7.89 4.12
CA ARG A 213 9.91 -9.15 3.70
C ARG A 213 8.62 -8.93 2.89
N ILE A 214 7.77 -7.99 3.29
CA ILE A 214 6.55 -7.62 2.54
C ILE A 214 6.92 -7.06 1.16
N VAL A 215 7.92 -6.16 1.07
CA VAL A 215 8.38 -5.62 -0.21
C VAL A 215 8.86 -6.73 -1.14
N VAL A 216 9.69 -7.63 -0.65
CA VAL A 216 10.23 -8.74 -1.46
C VAL A 216 9.11 -9.65 -1.95
N ALA A 217 8.18 -10.07 -1.07
CA ALA A 217 7.05 -10.91 -1.43
C ALA A 217 6.13 -10.22 -2.44
N ALA A 218 5.80 -8.94 -2.23
CA ALA A 218 4.98 -8.17 -3.16
C ALA A 218 5.64 -8.11 -4.55
N ARG A 219 6.92 -7.74 -4.62
CA ARG A 219 7.64 -7.60 -5.90
C ARG A 219 7.82 -8.92 -6.63
N ALA A 220 8.06 -10.03 -5.90
CA ALA A 220 8.16 -11.36 -6.48
C ALA A 220 6.86 -11.78 -7.20
N HIS A 221 5.71 -11.28 -6.76
CA HIS A 221 4.39 -11.57 -7.31
C HIS A 221 3.76 -10.41 -8.08
N CYS A 222 4.54 -9.38 -8.46
CA CYS A 222 4.10 -8.20 -9.20
C CYS A 222 3.00 -7.40 -8.47
N LEU A 223 2.94 -7.46 -7.13
CA LEU A 223 2.03 -6.69 -6.30
C LEU A 223 2.67 -5.36 -5.86
N ARG A 224 1.82 -4.41 -5.47
CA ARG A 224 2.26 -3.14 -4.89
C ARG A 224 2.44 -3.28 -3.37
N PRO A 225 3.61 -3.01 -2.79
CA PRO A 225 3.74 -2.89 -1.34
C PRO A 225 3.28 -1.50 -0.88
N VAL A 226 2.44 -1.46 0.17
CA VAL A 226 1.89 -0.25 0.77
C VAL A 226 2.19 -0.25 2.26
N ASP A 227 2.81 0.82 2.75
CA ASP A 227 3.11 0.98 4.16
C ASP A 227 1.87 1.41 4.96
N GLY A 228 1.81 1.02 6.22
CA GLY A 228 0.70 1.25 7.11
C GLY A 228 0.60 2.67 7.67
N PRO A 229 -0.32 2.92 8.63
CA PRO A 229 -0.51 4.22 9.23
C PRO A 229 0.67 4.66 10.11
N TYR A 230 0.75 5.98 10.32
CA TYR A 230 1.51 6.63 11.39
C TYR A 230 0.49 7.38 12.25
N ALA A 231 0.31 6.92 13.49
CA ALA A 231 -0.85 7.33 14.29
C ALA A 231 -0.76 8.75 14.84
N ASP A 232 0.44 9.24 15.10
CA ASP A 232 0.62 10.61 15.56
C ASP A 232 0.55 11.60 14.37
N TYR A 233 -0.67 11.98 13.98
CA TYR A 233 -0.87 12.92 12.89
C TYR A 233 -0.46 14.39 13.23
N ALA A 234 -0.10 14.67 14.48
CA ALA A 234 0.45 15.96 14.88
C ALA A 234 1.97 16.02 14.65
N ASP A 235 2.65 14.86 14.59
CA ASP A 235 4.07 14.75 14.30
C ASP A 235 4.32 14.65 12.77
N ALA A 236 4.33 15.81 12.13
CA ALA A 236 4.52 15.89 10.67
C ALA A 236 5.94 15.44 10.24
N GLU A 237 6.96 15.70 11.05
CA GLU A 237 8.34 15.31 10.78
C GLU A 237 8.51 13.79 10.88
N GLY A 238 8.02 13.18 11.96
CA GLY A 238 8.06 11.73 12.13
C GLY A 238 7.30 11.00 11.02
N PHE A 239 6.14 11.52 10.59
CA PHE A 239 5.41 10.98 9.44
C PHE A 239 6.26 11.05 8.15
N ALA A 240 6.88 12.21 7.87
CA ALA A 240 7.68 12.40 6.66
C ALA A 240 8.90 11.47 6.64
N VAL A 241 9.60 11.30 7.76
CA VAL A 241 10.74 10.38 7.91
C VAL A 241 10.28 8.93 7.70
N ALA A 242 9.16 8.52 8.32
CA ALA A 242 8.61 7.17 8.15
C ALA A 242 8.21 6.89 6.68
N ALA A 243 7.59 7.86 6.01
CA ALA A 243 7.22 7.76 4.59
C ALA A 243 8.46 7.68 3.68
N GLY A 244 9.47 8.51 3.93
CA GLY A 244 10.74 8.49 3.19
C GLY A 244 11.49 7.16 3.35
N ARG A 245 11.54 6.61 4.57
CA ARG A 245 12.10 5.27 4.85
C ARG A 245 11.37 4.18 4.06
N ALA A 246 10.04 4.18 4.08
CA ALA A 246 9.24 3.21 3.34
C ALA A 246 9.48 3.33 1.82
N ALA A 247 9.51 4.55 1.28
CA ALA A 247 9.82 4.80 -0.13
C ALA A 247 11.20 4.28 -0.53
N ALA A 248 12.22 4.54 0.30
CA ALA A 248 13.59 4.07 0.09
C ALA A 248 13.69 2.53 0.11
N LEU A 249 12.88 1.86 0.94
CA LEU A 249 12.83 0.39 1.01
C LEU A 249 12.11 -0.24 -0.20
N GLY A 250 11.32 0.52 -0.96
CA GLY A 250 10.64 0.07 -2.17
C GLY A 250 9.12 0.00 -2.08
N PHE A 251 8.52 0.56 -1.03
CA PHE A 251 7.07 0.78 -0.97
C PHE A 251 6.62 1.79 -2.02
N GLU A 252 5.37 1.67 -2.47
CA GLU A 252 4.79 2.59 -3.46
C GLU A 252 3.92 3.68 -2.86
N GLY A 253 3.51 3.49 -1.62
CA GLY A 253 2.66 4.43 -0.90
C GLY A 253 2.50 4.08 0.57
N LYS A 254 1.70 4.88 1.26
CA LYS A 254 1.46 4.79 2.69
C LYS A 254 0.02 5.15 3.04
N TRP A 255 -0.50 4.55 4.10
CA TRP A 255 -1.77 4.99 4.67
C TRP A 255 -1.64 6.37 5.29
N VAL A 256 -2.70 7.15 5.09
CA VAL A 256 -2.90 8.44 5.74
C VAL A 256 -4.24 8.39 6.49
N ILE A 257 -4.20 8.72 7.77
CA ILE A 257 -5.36 8.67 8.66
C ILE A 257 -5.93 10.06 8.96
N HIS A 258 -5.24 11.09 8.50
CA HIS A 258 -5.66 12.47 8.60
C HIS A 258 -5.28 13.24 7.33
N PRO A 259 -6.10 14.20 6.85
CA PRO A 259 -5.80 14.97 5.64
C PRO A 259 -4.44 15.70 5.65
N SER A 260 -3.94 16.11 6.84
CA SER A 260 -2.62 16.75 6.97
C SER A 260 -1.44 15.89 6.50
N GLN A 261 -1.60 14.57 6.49
CA GLN A 261 -0.55 13.63 6.08
C GLN A 261 -0.48 13.43 4.55
N ILE A 262 -1.52 13.82 3.78
CA ILE A 262 -1.63 13.52 2.35
C ILE A 262 -0.48 14.16 1.56
N ALA A 263 -0.18 15.43 1.81
CA ALA A 263 0.86 16.15 1.07
C ALA A 263 2.24 15.52 1.29
N ALA A 264 2.58 15.17 2.53
CA ALA A 264 3.85 14.54 2.87
C ALA A 264 3.97 13.13 2.25
N ALA A 265 2.90 12.32 2.27
CA ALA A 265 2.87 11.03 1.61
C ALA A 265 3.05 11.17 0.09
N ASN A 266 2.29 12.06 -0.55
CA ASN A 266 2.42 12.31 -1.97
C ASN A 266 3.83 12.77 -2.36
N ALA A 267 4.47 13.61 -1.55
CA ALA A 267 5.85 14.04 -1.77
C ALA A 267 6.84 12.87 -1.64
N ALA A 268 6.78 12.11 -0.53
CA ALA A 268 7.71 11.03 -0.26
C ALA A 268 7.68 9.91 -1.32
N PHE A 269 6.52 9.63 -1.88
CA PHE A 269 6.33 8.59 -2.90
C PHE A 269 6.27 9.11 -4.35
N SER A 270 6.54 10.39 -4.59
CA SER A 270 6.75 10.93 -5.93
C SER A 270 8.25 10.95 -6.26
N PRO A 271 8.64 10.56 -7.49
CA PRO A 271 10.04 10.70 -7.87
C PRO A 271 10.44 12.18 -7.93
N PRO A 272 11.61 12.57 -7.38
CA PRO A 272 12.15 13.91 -7.54
C PRO A 272 12.34 14.27 -9.03
N ALA A 273 12.25 15.56 -9.37
CA ALA A 273 12.39 16.02 -10.76
C ALA A 273 13.74 15.64 -11.35
N ASP A 274 14.82 15.79 -10.56
CA ASP A 274 16.17 15.44 -11.00
C ASP A 274 16.31 13.94 -11.29
N ASP A 275 15.64 13.08 -10.51
CA ASP A 275 15.62 11.64 -10.76
C ASP A 275 14.86 11.30 -12.04
N VAL A 276 13.77 12.01 -12.35
CA VAL A 276 13.00 11.84 -13.59
C VAL A 276 13.85 12.24 -14.80
N ASP A 277 14.53 13.37 -14.71
CA ASP A 277 15.40 13.85 -15.80
C ASP A 277 16.61 12.92 -16.00
N ASN A 278 17.22 12.47 -14.92
CA ASN A 278 18.28 11.46 -15.01
C ASN A 278 17.77 10.14 -15.61
N ALA A 279 16.59 9.68 -15.22
CA ALA A 279 15.98 8.48 -15.77
C ALA A 279 15.73 8.58 -17.28
N ARG A 280 15.27 9.73 -17.77
CA ARG A 280 15.12 9.98 -19.21
C ARG A 280 16.44 9.93 -19.95
N ARG A 281 17.53 10.51 -19.37
CA ARG A 281 18.87 10.45 -19.92
C ARG A 281 19.40 9.02 -20.01
N VAL A 282 19.16 8.20 -18.96
CA VAL A 282 19.52 6.77 -18.92
C VAL A 282 18.84 6.01 -20.05
N ILE A 283 17.53 6.20 -20.25
CA ILE A 283 16.77 5.53 -21.32
C ILE A 283 17.31 5.94 -22.68
N ALA A 284 17.50 7.24 -22.92
CA ALA A 284 18.02 7.75 -24.19
C ALA A 284 19.42 7.21 -24.53
N ALA A 285 20.34 7.19 -23.55
CA ALA A 285 21.70 6.69 -23.73
C ALA A 285 21.73 5.20 -24.10
N MET A 286 20.85 4.41 -23.48
CA MET A 286 20.76 2.98 -23.79
C MET A 286 20.08 2.69 -25.13
N ASP A 287 19.09 3.47 -25.53
CA ASP A 287 18.48 3.36 -26.85
C ASP A 287 19.50 3.63 -27.96
N GLU A 288 20.38 4.61 -27.74
CA GLU A 288 21.49 4.90 -28.66
C GLU A 288 22.53 3.77 -28.70
N ALA A 289 22.93 3.29 -27.53
CA ALA A 289 23.86 2.16 -27.41
C ALA A 289 23.33 0.88 -28.06
N SER A 290 22.04 0.59 -27.88
CA SER A 290 21.37 -0.58 -28.47
C SER A 290 21.33 -0.51 -29.98
N ARG A 291 21.10 0.67 -30.57
CA ARG A 291 21.21 0.88 -32.02
C ARG A 291 22.62 0.64 -32.55
N GLY A 292 23.64 0.89 -31.70
CA GLY A 292 25.04 0.60 -31.96
C GLY A 292 25.48 -0.84 -31.62
N GLY A 293 24.55 -1.75 -31.25
CA GLY A 293 24.83 -3.15 -30.91
C GLY A 293 25.51 -3.34 -29.54
N LYS A 294 25.45 -2.35 -28.64
CA LYS A 294 26.04 -2.41 -27.31
C LYS A 294 24.98 -2.73 -26.23
N GLY A 295 25.28 -3.65 -25.33
CA GLY A 295 24.41 -4.05 -24.20
C GLY A 295 24.60 -3.22 -22.92
N ALA A 296 25.61 -2.35 -22.89
CA ALA A 296 25.90 -1.43 -21.78
C ALA A 296 26.59 -0.16 -22.29
N VAL A 297 26.44 0.94 -21.56
CA VAL A 297 27.03 2.24 -21.88
C VAL A 297 27.46 2.96 -20.59
N THR A 298 28.39 3.89 -20.69
CA THR A 298 28.78 4.77 -19.59
C THR A 298 28.05 6.11 -19.72
N LEU A 299 27.33 6.52 -18.68
CA LEU A 299 26.74 7.84 -18.53
C LEU A 299 27.18 8.43 -17.19
N ASP A 300 27.73 9.65 -17.20
CA ASP A 300 28.22 10.34 -15.99
C ASP A 300 29.14 9.44 -15.12
N GLU A 301 30.12 8.82 -15.77
CA GLU A 301 31.11 7.91 -15.15
C GLU A 301 30.52 6.63 -14.50
N ARG A 302 29.24 6.34 -14.73
CA ARG A 302 28.56 5.14 -14.23
C ARG A 302 28.19 4.21 -15.37
N MET A 303 28.40 2.92 -15.15
CA MET A 303 27.95 1.89 -16.08
C MET A 303 26.43 1.74 -16.00
N ILE A 304 25.77 1.79 -17.15
CA ILE A 304 24.35 1.59 -17.33
C ILE A 304 24.14 0.30 -18.10
N ASP A 305 23.26 -0.53 -17.58
CA ASP A 305 22.86 -1.83 -18.13
C ASP A 305 21.33 -1.98 -18.20
N VAL A 306 20.85 -3.17 -18.52
CA VAL A 306 19.43 -3.50 -18.60
C VAL A 306 18.69 -3.31 -17.26
N ALA A 307 19.36 -3.49 -16.11
CA ALA A 307 18.75 -3.26 -14.82
C ALA A 307 18.52 -1.76 -14.56
N SER A 308 19.48 -0.93 -14.95
CA SER A 308 19.37 0.52 -14.89
C SER A 308 18.22 1.08 -15.72
N ILE A 309 17.97 0.50 -16.92
CA ILE A 309 16.82 0.90 -17.76
C ILE A 309 15.50 0.60 -17.05
N ARG A 310 15.32 -0.60 -16.52
CA ARG A 310 14.07 -0.98 -15.85
C ARG A 310 13.73 -0.06 -14.68
N GLN A 311 14.75 0.38 -13.93
CA GLN A 311 14.58 1.36 -12.87
C GLN A 311 14.17 2.72 -13.44
N ALA A 312 14.84 3.19 -14.47
CA ALA A 312 14.55 4.46 -15.14
C ALA A 312 13.13 4.49 -15.73
N GLU A 313 12.73 3.44 -16.44
CA GLU A 313 11.36 3.30 -16.98
C GLU A 313 10.30 3.37 -15.88
N THR A 314 10.55 2.76 -14.73
CA THR A 314 9.64 2.80 -13.57
C THR A 314 9.48 4.23 -13.04
N VAL A 315 10.59 4.98 -12.93
CA VAL A 315 10.59 6.38 -12.47
C VAL A 315 9.81 7.27 -13.45
N VAL A 316 10.12 7.20 -14.75
CA VAL A 316 9.45 7.99 -15.80
C VAL A 316 7.96 7.68 -15.85
N ARG A 317 7.58 6.41 -15.85
CA ARG A 317 6.18 5.99 -15.88
C ARG A 317 5.40 6.52 -14.68
N LYS A 318 5.99 6.50 -13.48
CA LYS A 318 5.36 7.03 -12.27
C LYS A 318 5.15 8.54 -12.38
N ALA A 319 6.15 9.28 -12.88
CA ALA A 319 6.04 10.72 -13.11
C ALA A 319 4.95 11.07 -14.12
N GLU A 320 4.82 10.31 -15.21
CA GLU A 320 3.78 10.50 -16.23
C GLU A 320 2.36 10.29 -15.65
N LEU A 321 2.16 9.24 -14.88
CA LEU A 321 0.87 8.97 -14.20
C LEU A 321 0.48 10.12 -13.26
N ILE A 322 1.44 10.63 -12.48
CA ILE A 322 1.21 11.78 -11.59
C ILE A 322 0.80 13.02 -12.42
N SER A 323 1.51 13.29 -13.52
CA SER A 323 1.21 14.42 -14.40
C SER A 323 -0.17 14.32 -15.06
N GLN A 324 -0.59 13.12 -15.48
CA GLN A 324 -1.91 12.90 -16.07
C GLN A 324 -3.03 13.17 -15.06
N ARG A 325 -2.84 12.77 -13.80
CA ARG A 325 -3.83 12.99 -12.75
C ARG A 325 -4.01 14.48 -12.38
N VAL A 326 -2.95 15.26 -12.44
CA VAL A 326 -3.02 16.73 -12.14
C VAL A 326 -3.82 17.47 -13.22
N LYS A 327 -3.89 16.90 -14.43
CA LYS A 327 -4.59 17.51 -15.58
C LYS A 327 -6.07 17.07 -15.70
N ALA A 328 -6.45 16.00 -15.01
CA ALA A 328 -7.81 15.46 -14.97
C ALA A 328 -8.62 16.05 -13.82
#